data_ab41a9a3009b5ee8d5a960d68983f7b8
#
_entry.id   ab41a9a3009b5ee8d5a960d68983f7b8
#
_cell.length_a   1.000
_cell.length_b   1.000
_cell.length_c   1.000
_cell.angle_alpha   90.00
_cell.angle_beta   90.00
_cell.angle_gamma   90.00
#
_symmetry.space_group_name_H-M   'P 1'
#
loop_
_entity.id
_entity.type
_entity.pdbx_description
1 polymer ?
#
loop_
_entity_poly.entity_id
_entity_poly.type
_entity_poly.pdbx_seq_one_letter_code
_entity_poly.pdbx_strand_id
1 'polypeptide(L)'
;MPPSPHMESENNTIMRTKSYFITLRTIYRRELKGYLGVPFGWVILACTMALQGFILQAVLQIMTQATGNGVMYHMLDNLNFWFYFIFIFPLITMRTLAEEERQGTLEGLLTAPVTTTQIVLGKYFAAYTFYLLLWLPMLLYPLVSDIGNYYTEVRYGIQPEGSITYMLADWVGPYTILALSGAFFVALGILCSAMSRSQIIAAILSTCLMIMYYFIGRVTELWGEFPAAPIFHYLSCTEQVKAFASGVVDTRPFVLYLSLTVFTLALTKRVVDYRRWTR
;
A
#
# COMPACT_ATOMS: atom_id res chain seq x y z
N MET A 1 1.32 45.69 -29.48
CA MET A 1 -0.02 45.45 -28.92
C MET A 1 0.16 44.76 -27.60
N PRO A 2 -0.36 45.23 -26.48
CA PRO A 2 -0.34 44.48 -25.24
C PRO A 2 -1.19 43.20 -25.39
N PRO A 3 -0.78 42.08 -24.76
CA PRO A 3 -1.54 40.84 -24.82
C PRO A 3 -2.95 41.06 -24.25
N SER A 4 -3.92 40.37 -24.84
CA SER A 4 -5.31 40.49 -24.39
C SER A 4 -5.45 39.95 -22.94
N PRO A 5 -6.33 40.54 -22.11
CA PRO A 5 -6.47 40.12 -20.69
C PRO A 5 -6.81 38.62 -20.52
N HIS A 6 -7.40 38.00 -21.53
CA HIS A 6 -7.62 36.54 -21.56
C HIS A 6 -6.33 35.72 -21.67
N MET A 7 -5.37 36.18 -22.48
CA MET A 7 -4.07 35.51 -22.61
C MET A 7 -3.19 35.65 -21.35
N GLU A 8 -3.29 36.77 -20.64
CA GLU A 8 -2.59 36.94 -19.35
C GLU A 8 -3.18 36.06 -18.26
N SER A 9 -4.48 35.91 -18.17
CA SER A 9 -5.13 35.04 -17.19
C SER A 9 -4.82 33.55 -17.45
N GLU A 10 -4.77 33.15 -18.72
CA GLU A 10 -4.44 31.78 -19.12
C GLU A 10 -2.96 31.48 -18.84
N ASN A 11 -2.05 32.36 -19.17
CA ASN A 11 -0.62 32.24 -18.86
C ASN A 11 -0.35 32.19 -17.34
N ASN A 12 -1.05 33.02 -16.54
CA ASN A 12 -0.92 32.99 -15.09
C ASN A 12 -1.44 31.67 -14.47
N THR A 13 -2.51 31.10 -15.02
CA THR A 13 -3.05 29.81 -14.61
C THR A 13 -2.09 28.68 -14.94
N ILE A 14 -1.51 28.67 -16.15
CA ILE A 14 -0.52 27.68 -16.59
C ILE A 14 0.75 27.76 -15.72
N MET A 15 1.25 28.96 -15.43
CA MET A 15 2.42 29.13 -14.57
C MET A 15 2.16 28.67 -13.13
N ARG A 16 0.99 28.96 -12.56
CA ARG A 16 0.58 28.48 -11.23
C ARG A 16 0.50 26.96 -11.18
N THR A 17 -0.11 26.35 -12.19
CA THR A 17 -0.24 24.89 -12.28
C THR A 17 1.13 24.22 -12.42
N LYS A 18 2.02 24.79 -13.26
CA LYS A 18 3.38 24.29 -13.46
C LYS A 18 4.23 24.37 -12.19
N SER A 19 4.12 25.49 -11.46
CA SER A 19 4.76 25.69 -10.15
C SER A 19 4.23 24.68 -9.12
N TYR A 20 2.92 24.40 -9.11
CA TYR A 20 2.31 23.42 -8.21
C TYR A 20 2.90 22.01 -8.38
N PHE A 21 2.99 21.52 -9.62
CA PHE A 21 3.53 20.19 -9.91
C PHE A 21 5.04 20.08 -9.65
N ILE A 22 5.81 21.14 -9.89
CA ILE A 22 7.25 21.18 -9.59
C ILE A 22 7.47 21.03 -8.08
N THR A 23 6.72 21.77 -7.27
CA THR A 23 6.80 21.71 -5.81
C THR A 23 6.41 20.33 -5.29
N LEU A 24 5.31 19.76 -5.77
CA LEU A 24 4.86 18.41 -5.42
C LEU A 24 5.94 17.36 -5.74
N ARG A 25 6.51 17.41 -6.94
CA ARG A 25 7.59 16.52 -7.38
C ARG A 25 8.84 16.67 -6.52
N THR A 26 9.15 17.88 -6.09
CA THR A 26 10.33 18.13 -5.23
C THR A 26 10.13 17.50 -3.86
N ILE A 27 8.97 17.68 -3.24
CA ILE A 27 8.61 17.04 -1.96
C ILE A 27 8.66 15.52 -2.11
N TYR A 28 7.98 14.98 -3.11
CA TYR A 28 7.97 13.54 -3.42
C TYR A 28 9.38 12.96 -3.54
N ARG A 29 10.25 13.59 -4.34
CA ARG A 29 11.64 13.12 -4.53
C ARG A 29 12.47 13.18 -3.25
N ARG A 30 12.28 14.24 -2.46
CA ARG A 30 12.96 14.39 -1.16
C ARG A 30 12.58 13.25 -0.22
N GLU A 31 11.28 12.99 -0.07
CA GLU A 31 10.76 11.94 0.80
C GLU A 31 11.20 10.55 0.32
N LEU A 32 11.07 10.27 -0.98
CA LEU A 32 11.48 8.98 -1.54
C LEU A 32 12.99 8.73 -1.37
N LYS A 33 13.83 9.76 -1.56
CA LYS A 33 15.26 9.67 -1.23
C LYS A 33 15.49 9.45 0.27
N GLY A 34 14.65 9.98 1.13
CA GLY A 34 14.66 9.71 2.57
C GLY A 34 14.44 8.23 2.89
N TYR A 35 13.53 7.55 2.20
CA TYR A 35 13.34 6.10 2.38
C TYR A 35 14.52 5.27 1.87
N LEU A 36 15.04 5.59 0.69
CA LEU A 36 16.09 4.81 0.04
C LEU A 36 17.51 5.18 0.51
N GLY A 37 17.70 6.39 1.00
CA GLY A 37 19.00 6.90 1.46
C GLY A 37 19.36 6.53 2.89
N VAL A 38 18.40 6.09 3.70
CA VAL A 38 18.61 5.71 5.10
C VAL A 38 18.67 4.18 5.22
N PRO A 39 19.61 3.61 6.01
CA PRO A 39 19.73 2.16 6.22
C PRO A 39 18.41 1.50 6.64
N PHE A 40 17.56 2.22 7.35
CA PHE A 40 16.25 1.73 7.80
C PHE A 40 15.33 1.27 6.65
N GLY A 41 15.30 1.98 5.53
CA GLY A 41 14.52 1.57 4.36
C GLY A 41 15.00 0.25 3.75
N TRP A 42 16.33 0.06 3.70
CA TRP A 42 16.94 -1.18 3.23
C TRP A 42 16.70 -2.35 4.18
N VAL A 43 16.68 -2.10 5.49
CA VAL A 43 16.31 -3.12 6.49
C VAL A 43 14.87 -3.57 6.30
N ILE A 44 13.93 -2.63 6.10
CA ILE A 44 12.53 -2.97 5.81
C ILE A 44 12.43 -3.82 4.54
N LEU A 45 13.12 -3.43 3.48
CA LEU A 45 13.12 -4.14 2.21
C LEU A 45 13.68 -5.56 2.39
N ALA A 46 14.83 -5.71 3.06
CA ALA A 46 15.45 -7.02 3.30
C ALA A 46 14.56 -7.92 4.17
N CYS A 47 13.97 -7.39 5.25
CA CYS A 47 13.02 -8.15 6.09
C CYS A 47 11.78 -8.58 5.30
N THR A 48 11.25 -7.68 4.48
CA THR A 48 10.10 -7.98 3.61
C THR A 48 10.42 -9.10 2.62
N MET A 49 11.57 -9.03 1.95
CA MET A 49 12.02 -10.07 1.02
C MET A 49 12.22 -11.41 1.72
N ALA A 50 12.83 -11.42 2.90
CA ALA A 50 13.05 -12.64 3.67
C ALA A 50 11.72 -13.29 4.11
N LEU A 51 10.76 -12.50 4.59
CA LEU A 51 9.44 -12.99 5.00
C LEU A 51 8.62 -13.49 3.80
N GLN A 52 8.63 -12.78 2.68
CA GLN A 52 7.96 -13.23 1.46
C GLN A 52 8.57 -14.53 0.94
N GLY A 53 9.91 -14.65 0.95
CA GLY A 53 10.60 -15.89 0.56
C GLY A 53 10.27 -17.06 1.49
N PHE A 54 10.19 -16.81 2.79
CA PHE A 54 9.78 -17.85 3.76
C PHE A 54 8.34 -18.30 3.54
N ILE A 55 7.41 -17.38 3.28
CA ILE A 55 6.01 -17.70 2.96
C ILE A 55 5.94 -18.49 1.64
N LEU A 56 6.68 -18.09 0.62
CA LEU A 56 6.75 -18.82 -0.64
C LEU A 56 7.22 -20.27 -0.43
N GLN A 57 8.31 -20.47 0.33
CA GLN A 57 8.82 -21.80 0.63
C GLN A 57 7.78 -22.66 1.34
N ALA A 58 7.07 -22.10 2.33
CA ALA A 58 6.02 -22.81 3.04
C ALA A 58 4.85 -23.19 2.11
N VAL A 59 4.45 -22.31 1.22
CA VAL A 59 3.38 -22.54 0.24
C VAL A 59 3.78 -23.62 -0.77
N LEU A 60 5.00 -23.58 -1.30
CA LEU A 60 5.49 -24.61 -2.23
C LEU A 60 5.48 -26.00 -1.63
N GLN A 61 5.76 -26.14 -0.32
CA GLN A 61 5.66 -27.43 0.38
C GLN A 61 4.21 -27.93 0.49
N ILE A 62 3.25 -27.04 0.66
CA ILE A 62 1.82 -27.38 0.72
C ILE A 62 1.31 -27.77 -0.67
N MET A 63 1.74 -27.07 -1.71
CA MET A 63 1.27 -27.28 -3.09
C MET A 63 1.72 -28.63 -3.69
N THR A 64 2.80 -29.23 -3.20
CA THR A 64 3.17 -30.60 -3.59
C THR A 64 2.10 -31.64 -3.24
N GLN A 65 1.12 -31.29 -2.39
CA GLN A 65 0.06 -32.16 -1.91
C GLN A 65 -1.37 -31.70 -2.31
N ALA A 66 -1.52 -30.48 -2.82
CA ALA A 66 -2.83 -29.87 -3.09
C ALA A 66 -2.97 -29.44 -4.55
N THR A 67 -3.98 -29.93 -5.23
CA THR A 67 -4.39 -29.54 -6.58
C THR A 67 -5.58 -28.55 -6.51
N GLY A 68 -5.52 -27.41 -7.21
CA GLY A 68 -6.69 -26.59 -7.47
C GLY A 68 -6.50 -25.08 -7.51
N ASN A 69 -5.77 -24.47 -6.58
CA ASN A 69 -5.58 -23.01 -6.54
C ASN A 69 -4.12 -22.63 -6.79
N GLY A 70 -3.89 -21.46 -7.43
CA GLY A 70 -2.54 -20.97 -7.73
C GLY A 70 -1.69 -20.64 -6.49
N VAL A 71 -0.37 -20.54 -6.68
CA VAL A 71 0.61 -20.18 -5.62
C VAL A 71 0.20 -18.90 -4.90
N MET A 72 -0.27 -17.89 -5.65
CA MET A 72 -0.65 -16.60 -5.09
C MET A 72 -1.85 -16.69 -4.14
N TYR A 73 -2.83 -17.55 -4.44
CA TYR A 73 -3.95 -17.76 -3.54
C TYR A 73 -3.48 -18.25 -2.17
N HIS A 74 -2.64 -19.29 -2.15
CA HIS A 74 -2.13 -19.85 -0.90
C HIS A 74 -1.19 -18.90 -0.15
N MET A 75 -0.41 -18.08 -0.87
CA MET A 75 0.40 -17.05 -0.23
C MET A 75 -0.44 -15.99 0.48
N LEU A 76 -1.50 -15.53 -0.16
CA LEU A 76 -2.36 -14.47 0.36
C LEU A 76 -3.37 -14.97 1.40
N ASP A 77 -3.71 -16.27 1.38
CA ASP A 77 -4.54 -16.89 2.43
C ASP A 77 -3.74 -17.21 3.71
N ASN A 78 -2.42 -17.18 3.66
CA ASN A 78 -1.58 -17.52 4.78
C ASN A 78 -1.65 -16.45 5.89
N LEU A 79 -1.85 -16.89 7.15
CA LEU A 79 -1.92 -16.00 8.30
C LEU A 79 -0.62 -15.20 8.50
N ASN A 80 0.54 -15.78 8.21
CA ASN A 80 1.82 -15.09 8.31
C ASN A 80 1.93 -13.91 7.34
N PHE A 81 1.29 -14.03 6.15
CA PHE A 81 1.18 -12.92 5.21
C PHE A 81 0.43 -11.73 5.83
N TRP A 82 -0.70 -11.96 6.49
CA TRP A 82 -1.50 -10.89 7.11
C TRP A 82 -0.79 -10.26 8.29
N PHE A 83 -0.07 -11.04 9.10
CA PHE A 83 0.76 -10.50 10.16
C PHE A 83 1.77 -9.49 9.61
N TYR A 84 2.57 -9.91 8.66
CA TYR A 84 3.57 -9.07 8.05
C TYR A 84 2.94 -7.88 7.31
N PHE A 85 1.84 -8.10 6.58
CA PHE A 85 1.11 -7.08 5.83
C PHE A 85 0.63 -5.94 6.73
N ILE A 86 0.08 -6.24 7.90
CA ILE A 86 -0.40 -5.25 8.86
C ILE A 86 0.76 -4.41 9.43
N PHE A 87 1.90 -5.03 9.75
CA PHE A 87 3.02 -4.34 10.39
C PHE A 87 3.85 -3.49 9.44
N ILE A 88 3.85 -3.77 8.14
CA ILE A 88 4.65 -3.04 7.16
C ILE A 88 4.22 -1.58 7.02
N PHE A 89 2.91 -1.29 7.08
CA PHE A 89 2.40 0.06 6.90
C PHE A 89 2.81 1.01 8.02
N PRO A 90 2.67 0.66 9.31
CA PRO A 90 3.20 1.48 10.40
C PRO A 90 4.69 1.77 10.25
N LEU A 91 5.49 0.78 9.87
CA LEU A 91 6.94 0.96 9.67
C LEU A 91 7.27 1.98 8.56
N ILE A 92 6.48 1.99 7.48
CA ILE A 92 6.65 2.96 6.39
C ILE A 92 6.17 4.35 6.80
N THR A 93 4.99 4.43 7.47
CA THR A 93 4.27 5.70 7.62
C THR A 93 4.52 6.43 8.93
N MET A 94 5.01 5.74 9.99
CA MET A 94 5.20 6.35 11.32
C MET A 94 6.08 7.59 11.31
N ARG A 95 7.04 7.68 10.36
CA ARG A 95 8.01 8.78 10.28
C ARG A 95 7.53 9.96 9.43
N THR A 96 6.48 9.81 8.64
CA THR A 96 6.11 10.78 7.60
C THR A 96 5.81 12.19 8.13
N LEU A 97 5.03 12.31 9.19
CA LEU A 97 4.66 13.59 9.81
C LEU A 97 5.06 13.66 11.30
N ALA A 98 4.98 12.54 12.02
CA ALA A 98 5.32 12.50 13.43
C ALA A 98 6.81 12.77 13.71
N GLU A 99 7.71 12.43 12.79
CA GLU A 99 9.13 12.76 12.89
C GLU A 99 9.38 14.26 12.76
N GLU A 100 8.75 14.92 11.79
CA GLU A 100 8.86 16.37 11.57
C GLU A 100 8.28 17.15 12.75
N GLU A 101 7.19 16.66 13.33
CA GLU A 101 6.61 17.22 14.57
C GLU A 101 7.60 17.09 15.72
N ARG A 102 8.20 15.92 15.91
CA ARG A 102 9.17 15.66 16.99
C ARG A 102 10.43 16.52 16.87
N GLN A 103 10.89 16.76 15.64
CA GLN A 103 12.09 17.55 15.36
C GLN A 103 11.81 19.06 15.29
N GLY A 104 10.54 19.49 15.41
CA GLY A 104 10.16 20.90 15.25
C GLY A 104 10.28 21.45 13.82
N THR A 105 10.60 20.59 12.84
CA THR A 105 10.78 20.99 11.44
C THR A 105 9.45 21.16 10.70
N LEU A 106 8.36 20.64 11.27
CA LEU A 106 7.02 20.80 10.71
C LEU A 106 6.61 22.27 10.60
N GLU A 107 7.01 23.12 11.56
CA GLU A 107 6.72 24.56 11.53
C GLU A 107 7.38 25.24 10.32
N GLY A 108 8.66 24.95 10.06
CA GLY A 108 9.37 25.45 8.90
C GLY A 108 8.73 24.99 7.57
N LEU A 109 8.17 23.77 7.54
CA LEU A 109 7.47 23.26 6.37
C LEU A 109 6.10 23.95 6.16
N LEU A 110 5.39 24.24 7.26
CA LEU A 110 4.07 24.89 7.19
C LEU A 110 4.15 26.41 6.91
N THR A 111 5.28 27.07 7.23
CA THR A 111 5.54 28.48 6.92
C THR A 111 6.10 28.67 5.50
N ALA A 112 6.62 27.61 4.87
CA ALA A 112 7.08 27.66 3.48
C ALA A 112 5.90 28.00 2.52
N PRO A 113 6.18 28.58 1.34
CA PRO A 113 5.14 28.92 0.35
C PRO A 113 4.62 27.69 -0.39
N VAL A 114 4.20 26.67 0.39
CA VAL A 114 3.64 25.41 -0.10
C VAL A 114 2.25 25.17 0.49
N THR A 115 1.38 24.53 -0.27
CA THR A 115 0.04 24.19 0.21
C THR A 115 0.08 22.88 1.03
N THR A 116 -0.77 22.78 2.04
CA THR A 116 -0.94 21.57 2.84
C THR A 116 -1.23 20.33 1.97
N THR A 117 -2.01 20.54 0.90
CA THR A 117 -2.31 19.46 -0.06
C THR A 117 -1.05 18.94 -0.75
N GLN A 118 -0.10 19.81 -1.14
CA GLN A 118 1.16 19.38 -1.74
C GLN A 118 2.02 18.60 -0.76
N ILE A 119 2.03 18.99 0.51
CA ILE A 119 2.77 18.29 1.55
C ILE A 119 2.20 16.88 1.74
N VAL A 120 0.89 16.78 1.98
CA VAL A 120 0.22 15.49 2.23
C VAL A 120 0.33 14.56 1.02
N LEU A 121 0.05 15.05 -0.19
CA LEU A 121 0.14 14.23 -1.41
C LEU A 121 1.58 13.85 -1.74
N GLY A 122 2.55 14.75 -1.56
CA GLY A 122 3.96 14.44 -1.82
C GLY A 122 4.48 13.33 -0.90
N LYS A 123 4.15 13.39 0.39
CA LYS A 123 4.49 12.36 1.37
C LYS A 123 3.74 11.05 1.11
N TYR A 124 2.45 11.13 0.77
CA TYR A 124 1.64 9.97 0.43
C TYR A 124 2.20 9.22 -0.79
N PHE A 125 2.45 9.90 -1.90
CA PHE A 125 2.98 9.25 -3.09
C PHE A 125 4.38 8.66 -2.87
N ALA A 126 5.23 9.29 -2.04
CA ALA A 126 6.54 8.75 -1.71
C ALA A 126 6.43 7.46 -0.89
N ALA A 127 5.60 7.45 0.15
CA ALA A 127 5.35 6.27 0.98
C ALA A 127 4.68 5.14 0.18
N TYR A 128 3.72 5.48 -0.68
CA TYR A 128 3.04 4.52 -1.55
C TYR A 128 3.98 3.92 -2.61
N THR A 129 4.83 4.73 -3.22
CA THR A 129 5.85 4.23 -4.15
C THR A 129 6.84 3.30 -3.44
N PHE A 130 7.28 3.65 -2.23
CA PHE A 130 8.14 2.77 -1.44
C PHE A 130 7.41 1.46 -1.08
N TYR A 131 6.15 1.51 -0.72
CA TYR A 131 5.31 0.33 -0.51
C TYR A 131 5.27 -0.56 -1.76
N LEU A 132 4.98 0.01 -2.94
CA LEU A 132 4.97 -0.77 -4.19
C LEU A 132 6.33 -1.40 -4.50
N LEU A 133 7.43 -0.72 -4.17
CA LEU A 133 8.78 -1.25 -4.33
C LEU A 133 9.02 -2.52 -3.50
N LEU A 134 8.39 -2.63 -2.32
CA LEU A 134 8.51 -3.82 -1.46
C LEU A 134 7.86 -5.08 -2.07
N TRP A 135 6.94 -4.89 -3.03
CA TRP A 135 6.27 -6.00 -3.73
C TRP A 135 6.97 -6.41 -5.04
N LEU A 136 7.95 -5.61 -5.51
CA LEU A 136 8.68 -5.96 -6.75
C LEU A 136 9.34 -7.35 -6.72
N PRO A 137 9.96 -7.80 -5.61
CA PRO A 137 10.57 -9.13 -5.58
C PRO A 137 9.57 -10.25 -5.80
N MET A 138 8.33 -10.07 -5.39
CA MET A 138 7.26 -11.05 -5.59
C MET A 138 6.92 -11.26 -7.08
N LEU A 139 7.20 -10.27 -7.95
CA LEU A 139 7.08 -10.42 -9.41
C LEU A 139 8.07 -11.45 -9.99
N LEU A 140 9.13 -11.79 -9.27
CA LEU A 140 10.09 -12.80 -9.68
C LEU A 140 9.63 -14.23 -9.34
N TYR A 141 8.63 -14.41 -8.49
CA TYR A 141 8.19 -15.74 -8.05
C TYR A 141 7.63 -16.61 -9.17
N PRO A 142 6.88 -16.10 -10.17
CA PRO A 142 6.51 -16.89 -11.35
C PRO A 142 7.73 -17.46 -12.06
N LEU A 143 8.73 -16.60 -12.29
CA LEU A 143 9.97 -17.01 -12.96
C LEU A 143 10.71 -18.10 -12.16
N VAL A 144 10.75 -17.97 -10.86
CA VAL A 144 11.38 -18.97 -9.97
C VAL A 144 10.61 -20.30 -10.00
N SER A 145 9.28 -20.23 -10.01
CA SER A 145 8.41 -21.42 -10.13
C SER A 145 8.60 -22.13 -11.47
N ASP A 146 8.67 -21.38 -12.57
CA ASP A 146 8.87 -21.93 -13.91
C ASP A 146 10.23 -22.59 -14.08
N ILE A 147 11.28 -21.94 -13.60
CA ILE A 147 12.63 -22.52 -13.57
C ILE A 147 12.63 -23.82 -12.75
N GLY A 148 11.96 -23.82 -11.59
CA GLY A 148 11.81 -25.00 -10.75
C GLY A 148 11.08 -26.14 -11.46
N ASN A 149 9.97 -25.85 -12.14
CA ASN A 149 9.20 -26.83 -12.92
C ASN A 149 10.03 -27.38 -14.09
N TYR A 150 10.74 -26.53 -14.81
CA TYR A 150 11.63 -26.96 -15.90
C TYR A 150 12.74 -27.92 -15.42
N TYR A 151 13.38 -27.60 -14.29
CA TYR A 151 14.39 -28.50 -13.70
C TYR A 151 13.79 -29.83 -13.23
N THR A 152 12.58 -29.85 -12.71
CA THR A 152 11.88 -31.05 -12.26
C THR A 152 11.50 -31.94 -13.44
N GLU A 153 11.00 -31.35 -14.52
CA GLU A 153 10.67 -32.07 -15.76
C GLU A 153 11.91 -32.69 -16.39
N VAL A 154 12.98 -31.92 -16.56
CA VAL A 154 14.22 -32.35 -17.20
C VAL A 154 14.96 -33.42 -16.37
N ARG A 155 14.95 -33.29 -15.04
CA ARG A 155 15.72 -34.16 -14.16
C ARG A 155 14.99 -35.40 -13.70
N TYR A 156 13.68 -35.35 -13.55
CA TYR A 156 12.87 -36.43 -12.99
C TYR A 156 11.81 -36.96 -13.95
N GLY A 157 11.63 -36.37 -15.12
CA GLY A 157 10.61 -36.78 -16.09
C GLY A 157 9.18 -36.59 -15.63
N ILE A 158 8.98 -35.80 -14.57
CA ILE A 158 7.67 -35.50 -14.00
C ILE A 158 7.15 -34.24 -14.69
N GLN A 159 6.06 -34.40 -15.47
CA GLN A 159 5.39 -33.22 -16.03
C GLN A 159 4.66 -32.47 -14.91
N PRO A 160 5.00 -31.20 -14.63
CA PRO A 160 4.25 -30.44 -13.65
C PRO A 160 2.81 -30.24 -14.17
N GLU A 161 1.83 -30.66 -13.38
CA GLU A 161 0.43 -30.38 -13.66
C GLU A 161 0.19 -28.88 -13.51
N GLY A 162 0.11 -28.17 -14.62
CA GLY A 162 -0.18 -26.75 -14.64
C GLY A 162 0.83 -25.95 -15.49
N SER A 163 0.55 -25.80 -16.77
CA SER A 163 1.36 -24.95 -17.62
C SER A 163 1.16 -23.47 -17.28
N ILE A 164 2.22 -22.71 -17.45
CA ILE A 164 2.40 -21.24 -17.31
C ILE A 164 1.24 -20.37 -17.85
N THR A 165 0.34 -20.95 -18.65
CA THR A 165 -0.78 -20.26 -19.29
C THR A 165 -1.80 -19.69 -18.27
N TYR A 166 -1.87 -20.22 -17.06
CA TYR A 166 -2.72 -19.69 -15.99
C TYR A 166 -2.14 -18.44 -15.33
N MET A 167 -0.89 -18.11 -15.58
CA MET A 167 -0.11 -17.19 -14.76
C MET A 167 -0.50 -15.73 -14.86
N LEU A 168 -0.89 -15.20 -16.01
CA LEU A 168 -1.15 -13.76 -16.16
C LEU A 168 -2.42 -13.34 -15.38
N ALA A 169 -3.48 -14.13 -15.44
CA ALA A 169 -4.71 -13.85 -14.70
C ALA A 169 -4.51 -14.02 -13.18
N ASP A 170 -3.80 -15.09 -12.75
CA ASP A 170 -3.54 -15.41 -11.36
C ASP A 170 -2.61 -14.40 -10.67
N TRP A 171 -1.83 -13.63 -11.43
CA TRP A 171 -0.89 -12.65 -10.88
C TRP A 171 -1.41 -11.22 -10.96
N VAL A 172 -2.05 -10.82 -12.04
CA VAL A 172 -2.56 -9.45 -12.21
C VAL A 172 -3.62 -9.12 -11.17
N GLY A 173 -4.53 -10.04 -10.88
CA GLY A 173 -5.57 -9.86 -9.86
C GLY A 173 -4.99 -9.54 -8.47
N PRO A 174 -4.17 -10.45 -7.89
CA PRO A 174 -3.54 -10.24 -6.58
C PRO A 174 -2.71 -8.96 -6.47
N TYR A 175 -1.90 -8.64 -7.49
CA TYR A 175 -1.13 -7.39 -7.47
C TYR A 175 -2.02 -6.16 -7.51
N THR A 176 -3.10 -6.20 -8.27
CA THR A 176 -4.05 -5.09 -8.36
C THR A 176 -4.70 -4.83 -7.01
N ILE A 177 -5.20 -5.87 -6.33
CA ILE A 177 -5.85 -5.70 -5.04
C ILE A 177 -4.85 -5.31 -3.93
N LEU A 178 -3.61 -5.83 -3.97
CA LEU A 178 -2.55 -5.42 -3.05
C LEU A 178 -2.17 -3.95 -3.25
N ALA A 179 -2.02 -3.49 -4.50
CA ALA A 179 -1.76 -2.09 -4.77
C ALA A 179 -2.92 -1.20 -4.29
N LEU A 180 -4.16 -1.63 -4.54
CA LEU A 180 -5.35 -0.87 -4.21
C LEU A 180 -5.59 -0.79 -2.68
N SER A 181 -5.54 -1.92 -1.98
CA SER A 181 -5.65 -1.96 -0.52
C SER A 181 -4.48 -1.24 0.15
N GLY A 182 -3.26 -1.40 -0.38
CA GLY A 182 -2.08 -0.70 0.10
C GLY A 182 -2.18 0.82 -0.02
N ALA A 183 -2.84 1.34 -1.06
CA ALA A 183 -3.11 2.76 -1.21
C ALA A 183 -3.91 3.31 -0.01
N PHE A 184 -4.95 2.59 0.42
CA PHE A 184 -5.75 2.94 1.59
C PHE A 184 -4.95 2.80 2.89
N PHE A 185 -4.24 1.69 3.11
CA PHE A 185 -3.50 1.47 4.35
C PHE A 185 -2.35 2.47 4.52
N VAL A 186 -1.64 2.84 3.45
CA VAL A 186 -0.65 3.92 3.49
C VAL A 186 -1.31 5.26 3.87
N ALA A 187 -2.46 5.60 3.29
CA ALA A 187 -3.18 6.82 3.63
C ALA A 187 -3.61 6.82 5.12
N LEU A 188 -4.11 5.69 5.62
CA LEU A 188 -4.50 5.51 7.02
C LEU A 188 -3.31 5.68 7.97
N GLY A 189 -2.15 5.09 7.64
CA GLY A 189 -0.93 5.23 8.42
C GLY A 189 -0.42 6.68 8.47
N ILE A 190 -0.52 7.42 7.35
CA ILE A 190 -0.16 8.85 7.31
C ILE A 190 -1.13 9.69 8.16
N LEU A 191 -2.43 9.36 8.17
CA LEU A 191 -3.39 10.00 9.06
C LEU A 191 -2.99 9.80 10.53
N CYS A 192 -2.64 8.57 10.93
CA CYS A 192 -2.18 8.27 12.29
C CYS A 192 -0.90 9.05 12.62
N SER A 193 0.03 9.14 11.67
CA SER A 193 1.25 9.94 11.82
C SER A 193 0.93 11.43 11.96
N ALA A 194 -0.06 11.96 11.22
CA ALA A 194 -0.51 13.34 11.32
C ALA A 194 -1.18 13.66 12.66
N MET A 195 -1.86 12.69 13.27
CA MET A 195 -2.53 12.86 14.59
C MET A 195 -1.56 12.76 15.76
N SER A 196 -0.40 12.16 15.58
CA SER A 196 0.54 11.83 16.64
C SER A 196 1.72 12.81 16.70
N ARG A 197 2.28 13.03 17.91
CA ARG A 197 3.52 13.81 18.12
C ARG A 197 4.76 12.92 18.25
N SER A 198 4.57 11.61 18.32
CA SER A 198 5.62 10.62 18.50
C SER A 198 5.47 9.51 17.47
N GLN A 199 6.59 9.06 16.88
CA GLN A 199 6.62 7.94 15.93
C GLN A 199 6.05 6.66 16.55
N ILE A 200 6.34 6.39 17.83
CA ILE A 200 5.88 5.20 18.54
C ILE A 200 4.35 5.21 18.66
N ILE A 201 3.79 6.36 19.07
CA ILE A 201 2.33 6.50 19.17
C ILE A 201 1.68 6.37 17.79
N ALA A 202 2.28 6.97 16.74
CA ALA A 202 1.81 6.83 15.37
C ALA A 202 1.81 5.37 14.92
N ALA A 203 2.87 4.62 15.21
CA ALA A 203 2.99 3.20 14.88
C ALA A 203 1.93 2.36 15.60
N ILE A 204 1.77 2.55 16.91
CA ILE A 204 0.77 1.82 17.70
C ILE A 204 -0.64 2.12 17.20
N LEU A 205 -0.98 3.40 17.00
CA LEU A 205 -2.31 3.80 16.54
C LEU A 205 -2.63 3.22 15.16
N SER A 206 -1.70 3.30 14.21
CA SER A 206 -1.89 2.75 12.87
C SER A 206 -2.00 1.23 12.90
N THR A 207 -1.17 0.53 13.69
CA THR A 207 -1.27 -0.93 13.86
C THR A 207 -2.61 -1.34 14.45
N CYS A 208 -3.08 -0.66 15.50
CA CYS A 208 -4.39 -0.94 16.11
C CYS A 208 -5.54 -0.77 15.11
N LEU A 209 -5.54 0.32 14.33
CA LEU A 209 -6.58 0.55 13.33
C LEU A 209 -6.54 -0.49 12.20
N MET A 210 -5.35 -0.92 11.76
CA MET A 210 -5.20 -1.95 10.73
C MET A 210 -5.63 -3.32 11.23
N ILE A 211 -5.29 -3.67 12.47
CA ILE A 211 -5.77 -4.90 13.11
C ILE A 211 -7.29 -4.86 13.24
N MET A 212 -7.85 -3.74 13.70
CA MET A 212 -9.31 -3.58 13.79
C MET A 212 -9.98 -3.77 12.43
N TYR A 213 -9.43 -3.17 11.37
CA TYR A 213 -9.95 -3.34 10.01
C TYR A 213 -9.85 -4.79 9.52
N TYR A 214 -8.75 -5.48 9.81
CA TYR A 214 -8.58 -6.90 9.51
C TYR A 214 -9.65 -7.77 10.20
N PHE A 215 -9.90 -7.51 11.49
CA PHE A 215 -10.92 -8.25 12.24
C PHE A 215 -12.35 -7.95 11.78
N ILE A 216 -12.63 -6.75 11.26
CA ILE A 216 -13.93 -6.45 10.63
C ILE A 216 -14.24 -7.48 9.53
N GLY A 217 -13.25 -7.83 8.71
CA GLY A 217 -13.42 -8.85 7.68
C GLY A 217 -13.64 -10.27 8.20
N ARG A 218 -13.22 -10.55 9.44
CA ARG A 218 -13.36 -11.88 10.06
C ARG A 218 -14.60 -12.04 10.94
N VAL A 219 -15.37 -10.97 11.14
CA VAL A 219 -16.57 -11.00 12.01
C VAL A 219 -17.57 -12.02 11.51
N THR A 220 -17.77 -12.12 10.21
CA THR A 220 -18.71 -13.06 9.59
C THR A 220 -18.30 -14.52 9.76
N GLU A 221 -17.01 -14.80 9.74
CA GLU A 221 -16.48 -16.15 10.00
C GLU A 221 -16.69 -16.57 11.46
N LEU A 222 -16.66 -15.62 12.41
CA LEU A 222 -16.74 -15.88 13.85
C LEU A 222 -18.19 -15.96 14.35
N TRP A 223 -19.09 -15.14 13.83
CA TRP A 223 -20.44 -14.97 14.37
C TRP A 223 -21.55 -15.53 13.45
N GLY A 224 -21.18 -16.04 12.26
CA GLY A 224 -22.14 -16.60 11.31
C GLY A 224 -22.97 -15.54 10.60
N GLU A 225 -24.12 -15.94 10.07
CA GLU A 225 -25.03 -15.04 9.36
C GLU A 225 -25.84 -14.16 10.32
N PHE A 226 -25.73 -12.86 10.16
CA PHE A 226 -26.50 -11.83 10.84
C PHE A 226 -26.96 -10.74 9.86
N PRO A 227 -27.97 -9.91 10.16
CA PRO A 227 -28.55 -8.97 9.19
C PRO A 227 -27.58 -8.01 8.52
N ALA A 228 -26.48 -7.67 9.19
CA ALA A 228 -25.44 -6.79 8.65
C ALA A 228 -24.26 -7.55 7.98
N ALA A 229 -24.25 -8.88 7.95
CA ALA A 229 -23.19 -9.70 7.35
C ALA A 229 -22.79 -9.25 5.93
N PRO A 230 -23.70 -8.86 5.01
CA PRO A 230 -23.32 -8.40 3.67
C PRO A 230 -22.42 -7.16 3.67
N ILE A 231 -22.57 -6.28 4.66
CA ILE A 231 -21.72 -5.07 4.80
C ILE A 231 -20.32 -5.47 5.23
N PHE A 232 -20.19 -6.40 6.16
CA PHE A 232 -18.91 -6.90 6.64
C PHE A 232 -18.15 -7.68 5.56
N HIS A 233 -18.85 -8.51 4.77
CA HIS A 233 -18.29 -9.16 3.59
C HIS A 233 -17.76 -8.14 2.58
N TYR A 234 -18.53 -7.09 2.32
CA TYR A 234 -18.10 -6.01 1.41
C TYR A 234 -16.86 -5.26 1.92
N LEU A 235 -16.72 -5.07 3.23
CA LEU A 235 -15.57 -4.41 3.85
C LEU A 235 -14.37 -5.35 4.07
N SER A 236 -14.55 -6.65 3.93
CA SER A 236 -13.53 -7.65 4.20
C SER A 236 -12.39 -7.61 3.19
N CYS A 237 -11.23 -7.12 3.64
CA CYS A 237 -10.01 -7.13 2.81
C CYS A 237 -9.57 -8.56 2.48
N THR A 238 -9.71 -9.49 3.42
CA THR A 238 -9.29 -10.89 3.25
C THR A 238 -10.08 -11.59 2.15
N GLU A 239 -11.40 -11.42 2.12
CA GLU A 239 -12.25 -12.01 1.09
C GLU A 239 -12.00 -11.41 -0.29
N GLN A 240 -11.85 -10.10 -0.36
CA GLN A 240 -11.54 -9.41 -1.62
C GLN A 240 -10.19 -9.87 -2.19
N VAL A 241 -9.16 -10.00 -1.33
CA VAL A 241 -7.84 -10.49 -1.74
C VAL A 241 -7.93 -11.94 -2.22
N LYS A 242 -8.68 -12.82 -1.53
CA LYS A 242 -8.92 -14.20 -1.96
C LYS A 242 -9.67 -14.26 -3.30
N ALA A 243 -10.72 -13.45 -3.49
CA ALA A 243 -11.47 -13.41 -4.74
C ALA A 243 -10.58 -13.01 -5.92
N PHE A 244 -9.76 -11.98 -5.76
CA PHE A 244 -8.81 -11.55 -6.79
C PHE A 244 -7.72 -12.60 -7.04
N ALA A 245 -7.28 -13.30 -5.99
CA ALA A 245 -6.30 -14.39 -6.10
C ALA A 245 -6.88 -15.64 -6.79
N SER A 246 -8.20 -15.80 -6.78
CA SER A 246 -8.91 -16.84 -7.53
C SER A 246 -9.26 -16.42 -8.97
N GLY A 247 -8.73 -15.28 -9.45
CA GLY A 247 -9.00 -14.77 -10.80
C GLY A 247 -10.35 -14.04 -10.96
N VAL A 248 -11.13 -13.86 -9.89
CA VAL A 248 -12.41 -13.13 -9.93
C VAL A 248 -12.14 -11.65 -9.67
N VAL A 249 -12.11 -10.86 -10.76
CA VAL A 249 -11.91 -9.41 -10.67
C VAL A 249 -13.26 -8.70 -10.57
N ASP A 250 -13.57 -8.18 -9.37
CA ASP A 250 -14.74 -7.33 -9.12
C ASP A 250 -14.33 -5.84 -9.14
N THR A 251 -15.23 -4.99 -9.63
CA THR A 251 -15.05 -3.52 -9.65
C THR A 251 -15.37 -2.87 -8.30
N ARG A 252 -16.11 -3.51 -7.43
CA ARG A 252 -16.53 -3.00 -6.11
C ARG A 252 -15.35 -2.61 -5.21
N PRO A 253 -14.28 -3.42 -5.05
CA PRO A 253 -13.10 -3.05 -4.27
C PRO A 253 -12.39 -1.81 -4.79
N PHE A 254 -12.40 -1.55 -6.11
CA PHE A 254 -11.81 -0.34 -6.68
C PHE A 254 -12.48 0.92 -6.13
N VAL A 255 -13.80 0.96 -6.18
CA VAL A 255 -14.58 2.10 -5.66
C VAL A 255 -14.37 2.25 -4.16
N LEU A 256 -14.38 1.14 -3.42
CA LEU A 256 -14.20 1.13 -1.97
C LEU A 256 -12.84 1.72 -1.57
N TYR A 257 -11.74 1.13 -2.05
CA TYR A 257 -10.40 1.57 -1.63
C TYR A 257 -10.04 2.95 -2.14
N LEU A 258 -10.48 3.31 -3.36
CA LEU A 258 -10.25 4.65 -3.89
C LEU A 258 -10.99 5.71 -3.05
N SER A 259 -12.27 5.48 -2.73
CA SER A 259 -13.06 6.40 -1.91
C SER A 259 -12.50 6.52 -0.49
N LEU A 260 -12.12 5.39 0.14
CA LEU A 260 -11.50 5.39 1.46
C LEU A 260 -10.15 6.11 1.46
N THR A 261 -9.33 5.92 0.42
CA THR A 261 -8.04 6.62 0.27
C THR A 261 -8.25 8.13 0.17
N VAL A 262 -9.14 8.58 -0.72
CA VAL A 262 -9.44 10.01 -0.89
C VAL A 262 -10.00 10.61 0.40
N PHE A 263 -10.93 9.92 1.05
CA PHE A 263 -11.51 10.36 2.33
C PHE A 263 -10.43 10.49 3.42
N THR A 264 -9.57 9.49 3.57
CA THR A 264 -8.50 9.47 4.58
C THR A 264 -7.46 10.57 4.32
N LEU A 265 -7.09 10.81 3.05
CA LEU A 265 -6.20 11.91 2.68
C LEU A 265 -6.83 13.28 2.92
N ALA A 266 -8.13 13.44 2.64
CA ALA A 266 -8.86 14.66 2.94
C ALA A 266 -8.90 14.93 4.47
N LEU A 267 -9.10 13.88 5.27
CA LEU A 267 -9.06 13.96 6.72
C LEU A 267 -7.65 14.34 7.21
N THR A 268 -6.60 13.70 6.66
CA THR A 268 -5.21 14.04 6.94
C THR A 268 -4.91 15.51 6.68
N LYS A 269 -5.36 16.02 5.53
CA LYS A 269 -5.24 17.44 5.21
C LYS A 269 -5.91 18.31 6.28
N ARG A 270 -7.12 17.99 6.71
CA ARG A 270 -7.83 18.74 7.75
C ARG A 270 -7.07 18.76 9.07
N VAL A 271 -6.50 17.62 9.48
CA VAL A 271 -5.68 17.53 10.70
C VAL A 271 -4.44 18.41 10.61
N VAL A 272 -3.75 18.41 9.46
CA VAL A 272 -2.56 19.25 9.24
C VAL A 272 -2.93 20.73 9.15
N ASP A 273 -4.03 21.08 8.48
CA ASP A 273 -4.55 22.46 8.41
C ASP A 273 -4.91 22.98 9.81
N TYR A 274 -5.59 22.17 10.63
CA TYR A 274 -5.92 22.54 12.01
C TYR A 274 -4.66 22.85 12.82
N ARG A 275 -3.61 22.07 12.68
CA ARG A 275 -2.32 22.32 13.34
C ARG A 275 -1.64 23.60 12.88
N ARG A 276 -1.87 23.99 11.60
CA ARG A 276 -1.37 25.26 11.04
C ARG A 276 -2.04 26.49 11.64
N TRP A 277 -3.32 26.38 12.04
CA TRP A 277 -4.11 27.51 12.56
C TRP A 277 -4.04 27.65 14.08
N THR A 278 -3.72 26.59 14.81
CA THR A 278 -3.67 26.58 16.27
C THR A 278 -2.29 26.93 16.87
N ARG A 279 -1.33 27.19 16.00
CA ARG A 279 0.03 27.65 16.35
C ARG A 279 0.33 28.98 15.68
#